data_e32de906665688ed7c5e01e38ffce9fa
#
_entry.id   e32de906665688ed7c5e01e38ffce9fa
#
_cell.length_a   1.000
_cell.length_b   1.000
_cell.length_c   1.000
_cell.angle_alpha   90.00
_cell.angle_beta   90.00
_cell.angle_gamma   90.00
#
_symmetry.space_group_name_H-M   'P 1'
#
loop_
_entity.id
_entity.type
_entity.pdbx_description
1 polymer ?
#
loop_
_entity_poly.entity_id
_entity_poly.type
_entity_poly.pdbx_seq_one_letter_code
_entity_poly.pdbx_strand_id
1 'polypeptide(L)'
;MAFIDEIKERAKADKKTIVLPESMDKRTFEAAEKILKEGIANLIIIGTPEEIAENSKGYDITGATIVDPFNDPNKQKYIDKFVELRSKKGVTPEMAKEQMKKDYMYYACLMCKCGDADGAVSGACHSTGNTIRPALQLLKTKPGIGSVSGFFLMEVPDCELGENGLFVFADCAVNPDVDSDKLAEIAMLSAESFEAFTGAKSKVAMLSFSSYGSAKHDRVTMVADAVKIAHEKYPELTVDGELQLDAALVPEVAKLKAPDSKVAGQANTLVFPSLEAGNIGYKLVQRLAKAGAYGPVLQGLSMPVNDLSRGCFAEDIVGVVAMTAVQAQNAGK
;
A
#
# COMPACT_ATOMS: atom_id res chain seq x y z
N MET A 1 10.95 -8.82 18.80
CA MET A 1 10.39 -9.41 17.56
C MET A 1 10.32 -8.25 16.59
N ALA A 2 10.77 -8.42 15.36
CA ALA A 2 10.63 -7.34 14.36
C ALA A 2 9.13 -7.13 14.08
N PHE A 3 8.73 -5.91 13.78
CA PHE A 3 7.31 -5.59 13.55
C PHE A 3 6.70 -6.45 12.43
N ILE A 4 7.46 -6.75 11.38
CA ILE A 4 6.98 -7.62 10.29
C ILE A 4 6.63 -9.03 10.76
N ASP A 5 7.28 -9.54 11.80
CA ASP A 5 6.96 -10.86 12.37
C ASP A 5 5.58 -10.82 13.07
N GLU A 6 5.23 -9.71 13.72
CA GLU A 6 3.90 -9.51 14.32
C GLU A 6 2.82 -9.46 13.24
N ILE A 7 3.08 -8.80 12.11
CA ILE A 7 2.19 -8.76 10.95
C ILE A 7 1.98 -10.17 10.38
N LYS A 8 3.05 -10.96 10.26
CA LYS A 8 2.98 -12.35 9.81
C LYS A 8 2.11 -13.20 10.75
N GLU A 9 2.30 -13.07 12.06
CA GLU A 9 1.47 -13.82 13.04
C GLU A 9 -0.01 -13.42 12.96
N ARG A 10 -0.32 -12.14 12.78
CA ARG A 10 -1.69 -11.67 12.55
C ARG A 10 -2.28 -12.23 11.25
N ALA A 11 -1.50 -12.25 10.17
CA ALA A 11 -1.91 -12.84 8.89
C ALA A 11 -2.27 -14.32 9.04
N LYS A 12 -1.46 -15.10 9.79
CA LYS A 12 -1.68 -16.53 10.07
C LYS A 12 -2.96 -16.79 10.87
N ALA A 13 -3.35 -15.89 11.76
CA ALA A 13 -4.49 -16.06 12.64
C ALA A 13 -5.84 -16.10 11.89
N ASP A 14 -5.96 -15.41 10.77
CA ASP A 14 -7.12 -15.41 9.87
C ASP A 14 -6.61 -15.35 8.42
N LYS A 15 -6.27 -16.53 7.89
CA LYS A 15 -5.64 -16.66 6.57
C LYS A 15 -6.54 -16.15 5.47
N LYS A 16 -6.00 -15.22 4.70
CA LYS A 16 -6.63 -14.68 3.49
C LYS A 16 -6.03 -15.32 2.24
N THR A 17 -6.78 -15.28 1.16
CA THR A 17 -6.36 -15.78 -0.15
C THR A 17 -5.81 -14.62 -0.98
N ILE A 18 -4.50 -14.67 -1.27
CA ILE A 18 -3.79 -13.60 -1.99
C ILE A 18 -3.35 -14.10 -3.36
N VAL A 19 -3.59 -13.29 -4.39
CA VAL A 19 -3.21 -13.59 -5.77
C VAL A 19 -1.83 -13.01 -6.09
N LEU A 20 -0.97 -13.84 -6.68
CA LEU A 20 0.32 -13.47 -7.23
C LEU A 20 0.28 -13.65 -8.76
N PRO A 21 0.14 -12.57 -9.54
CA PRO A 21 -0.04 -12.66 -11.00
C PRO A 21 1.26 -12.64 -11.80
N GLU A 22 2.42 -12.73 -11.15
CA GLU A 22 3.73 -12.58 -11.80
C GLU A 22 4.50 -13.91 -11.85
N SER A 23 3.90 -14.94 -12.48
CA SER A 23 4.52 -16.25 -12.70
C SER A 23 5.77 -16.24 -13.60
N MET A 24 6.03 -15.14 -14.29
CA MET A 24 7.25 -14.93 -15.07
C MET A 24 8.46 -14.55 -14.22
N ASP A 25 8.30 -14.29 -12.93
CA ASP A 25 9.39 -13.89 -12.02
C ASP A 25 9.66 -14.97 -10.95
N LYS A 26 10.90 -15.46 -10.90
CA LYS A 26 11.32 -16.49 -9.93
C LYS A 26 11.16 -16.08 -8.48
N ARG A 27 11.26 -14.76 -8.17
CA ARG A 27 11.07 -14.24 -6.81
C ARG A 27 9.66 -14.51 -6.28
N THR A 28 8.67 -14.58 -7.18
CA THR A 28 7.30 -14.96 -6.85
C THR A 28 7.25 -16.38 -6.26
N PHE A 29 7.99 -17.32 -6.82
CA PHE A 29 8.01 -18.71 -6.36
C PHE A 29 8.85 -18.90 -5.10
N GLU A 30 9.97 -18.19 -4.99
CA GLU A 30 10.76 -18.16 -3.76
C GLU A 30 9.94 -17.60 -2.58
N ALA A 31 9.18 -16.52 -2.81
CA ALA A 31 8.28 -15.97 -1.81
C ALA A 31 7.11 -16.92 -1.51
N ALA A 32 6.52 -17.54 -2.54
CA ALA A 32 5.42 -18.48 -2.37
C ALA A 32 5.79 -19.68 -1.48
N GLU A 33 6.95 -20.28 -1.69
CA GLU A 33 7.47 -21.34 -0.81
C GLU A 33 7.53 -20.90 0.65
N LYS A 34 8.08 -19.70 0.92
CA LYS A 34 8.19 -19.15 2.28
C LYS A 34 6.81 -18.89 2.90
N ILE A 35 5.89 -18.26 2.14
CA ILE A 35 4.54 -17.93 2.58
C ILE A 35 3.76 -19.21 2.94
N LEU A 36 3.83 -20.22 2.09
CA LEU A 36 3.14 -21.50 2.30
C LEU A 36 3.72 -22.27 3.48
N LYS A 37 5.06 -22.36 3.58
CA LYS A 37 5.76 -23.02 4.67
C LYS A 37 5.50 -22.37 6.02
N GLU A 38 5.47 -21.04 6.07
CA GLU A 38 5.14 -20.27 7.28
C GLU A 38 3.63 -20.23 7.56
N GLY A 39 2.79 -20.56 6.57
CA GLY A 39 1.33 -20.53 6.70
C GLY A 39 0.73 -19.14 6.78
N ILE A 40 1.36 -18.14 6.15
CA ILE A 40 0.97 -16.71 6.21
C ILE A 40 -0.35 -16.45 5.49
N ALA A 41 -0.53 -17.02 4.30
CA ALA A 41 -1.72 -16.83 3.47
C ALA A 41 -2.00 -18.07 2.61
N ASN A 42 -3.22 -18.19 2.08
CA ASN A 42 -3.49 -19.07 0.95
C ASN A 42 -3.07 -18.32 -0.32
N LEU A 43 -2.46 -19.03 -1.27
CA LEU A 43 -1.95 -18.41 -2.49
C LEU A 43 -2.68 -18.91 -3.72
N ILE A 44 -2.97 -17.98 -4.62
CA ILE A 44 -3.31 -18.24 -6.01
C ILE A 44 -2.18 -17.66 -6.86
N ILE A 45 -1.56 -18.49 -7.72
CA ILE A 45 -0.55 -18.05 -8.68
C ILE A 45 -1.16 -18.16 -10.08
N ILE A 46 -1.18 -17.05 -10.82
CA ILE A 46 -1.70 -17.01 -12.18
C ILE A 46 -0.53 -17.22 -13.15
N GLY A 47 -0.63 -18.22 -14.01
CA GLY A 47 0.39 -18.48 -15.01
C GLY A 47 0.06 -19.70 -15.85
N THR A 48 0.66 -19.78 -17.05
CA THR A 48 0.56 -20.98 -17.88
C THR A 48 1.33 -22.15 -17.25
N PRO A 49 0.99 -23.41 -17.61
CA PRO A 49 1.75 -24.56 -17.14
C PRO A 49 3.25 -24.46 -17.44
N GLU A 50 3.62 -23.87 -18.57
CA GLU A 50 5.00 -23.68 -18.99
C GLU A 50 5.71 -22.64 -18.11
N GLU A 51 5.09 -21.48 -17.84
CA GLU A 51 5.62 -20.44 -16.94
C GLU A 51 5.83 -20.99 -15.53
N ILE A 52 4.83 -21.71 -15.00
CA ILE A 52 4.90 -22.34 -13.68
C ILE A 52 6.04 -23.37 -13.65
N ALA A 53 6.07 -24.31 -14.61
CA ALA A 53 7.09 -25.37 -14.65
C ALA A 53 8.52 -24.83 -14.80
N GLU A 54 8.71 -23.73 -15.54
CA GLU A 54 10.02 -23.11 -15.71
C GLU A 54 10.48 -22.34 -14.48
N ASN A 55 9.63 -21.51 -13.90
CA ASN A 55 10.03 -20.54 -12.89
C ASN A 55 9.91 -21.06 -11.45
N SER A 56 9.13 -22.13 -11.21
CA SER A 56 9.05 -22.79 -9.89
C SER A 56 10.17 -23.79 -9.61
N LYS A 57 11.07 -24.03 -10.57
CA LYS A 57 12.17 -24.98 -10.40
C LYS A 57 13.02 -24.66 -9.16
N GLY A 58 13.05 -25.62 -8.22
CA GLY A 58 13.80 -25.51 -6.99
C GLY A 58 13.02 -24.95 -5.80
N TYR A 59 11.74 -24.61 -5.99
CA TYR A 59 10.85 -24.10 -4.93
C TYR A 59 9.65 -25.04 -4.73
N ASP A 60 9.31 -25.31 -3.48
CA ASP A 60 8.12 -26.08 -3.12
C ASP A 60 6.90 -25.16 -3.00
N ILE A 61 6.05 -25.20 -4.00
CA ILE A 61 4.78 -24.44 -4.03
C ILE A 61 3.57 -25.35 -3.76
N THR A 62 3.76 -26.51 -3.17
CA THR A 62 2.68 -27.42 -2.79
C THR A 62 1.73 -26.70 -1.84
N GLY A 63 0.45 -26.63 -2.19
CA GLY A 63 -0.58 -25.88 -1.45
C GLY A 63 -0.98 -24.56 -2.08
N ALA A 64 -0.25 -24.05 -3.09
CA ALA A 64 -0.74 -22.97 -3.92
C ALA A 64 -1.80 -23.48 -4.93
N THR A 65 -2.82 -22.68 -5.16
CA THR A 65 -3.75 -22.88 -6.28
C THR A 65 -3.14 -22.27 -7.53
N ILE A 66 -2.95 -23.09 -8.57
CA ILE A 66 -2.46 -22.61 -9.86
C ILE A 66 -3.65 -22.34 -10.78
N VAL A 67 -3.69 -21.15 -11.39
CA VAL A 67 -4.74 -20.75 -12.32
C VAL A 67 -4.11 -20.44 -13.67
N ASP A 68 -4.43 -21.27 -14.67
CA ASP A 68 -4.08 -21.02 -16.07
C ASP A 68 -5.11 -20.05 -16.68
N PRO A 69 -4.74 -18.81 -16.99
CA PRO A 69 -5.67 -17.80 -17.49
C PRO A 69 -6.26 -18.14 -18.88
N PHE A 70 -5.67 -19.12 -19.58
CA PHE A 70 -6.17 -19.59 -20.89
C PHE A 70 -7.19 -20.71 -20.75
N ASN A 71 -7.11 -21.54 -19.69
CA ASN A 71 -7.91 -22.75 -19.52
C ASN A 71 -8.72 -22.78 -18.22
N ASP A 72 -8.77 -21.66 -17.44
CA ASP A 72 -9.58 -21.60 -16.23
C ASP A 72 -11.07 -21.78 -16.53
N PRO A 73 -11.77 -22.72 -15.85
CA PRO A 73 -13.21 -22.89 -15.99
C PRO A 73 -14.02 -21.66 -15.57
N ASN A 74 -13.50 -20.83 -14.68
CA ASN A 74 -14.13 -19.59 -14.25
C ASN A 74 -13.88 -18.38 -15.17
N LYS A 75 -13.08 -18.54 -16.21
CA LYS A 75 -12.69 -17.43 -17.11
C LYS A 75 -13.88 -16.64 -17.63
N GLN A 76 -14.98 -17.32 -17.99
CA GLN A 76 -16.16 -16.62 -18.51
C GLN A 76 -16.81 -15.70 -17.46
N LYS A 77 -16.88 -16.12 -16.19
CA LYS A 77 -17.34 -15.29 -15.07
C LYS A 77 -16.55 -13.98 -14.98
N TYR A 78 -15.23 -14.03 -15.16
CA TYR A 78 -14.38 -12.85 -15.10
C TYR A 78 -14.52 -11.95 -16.32
N ILE A 79 -14.66 -12.52 -17.52
CA ILE A 79 -14.94 -11.76 -18.75
C ILE A 79 -16.27 -11.00 -18.59
N ASP A 80 -17.33 -11.69 -18.17
CA ASP A 80 -18.65 -11.07 -17.97
C ASP A 80 -18.61 -9.95 -16.94
N LYS A 81 -17.89 -10.15 -15.82
CA LYS A 81 -17.69 -9.11 -14.79
C LYS A 81 -16.89 -7.93 -15.32
N PHE A 82 -15.86 -8.15 -16.13
CA PHE A 82 -15.09 -7.06 -16.74
C PHE A 82 -15.99 -6.21 -17.66
N VAL A 83 -16.77 -6.85 -18.52
CA VAL A 83 -17.72 -6.17 -19.41
C VAL A 83 -18.76 -5.39 -18.59
N GLU A 84 -19.36 -6.00 -17.57
CA GLU A 84 -20.30 -5.33 -16.65
C GLU A 84 -19.70 -4.02 -16.09
N LEU A 85 -18.47 -4.08 -15.59
CA LEU A 85 -17.81 -2.94 -14.96
C LEU A 85 -17.40 -1.84 -15.96
N ARG A 86 -17.15 -2.20 -17.21
CA ARG A 86 -16.51 -1.31 -18.21
C ARG A 86 -17.29 -1.13 -19.50
N SER A 87 -18.52 -1.65 -19.60
CA SER A 87 -19.39 -1.52 -20.80
C SER A 87 -19.58 -0.05 -21.21
N LYS A 88 -19.79 0.86 -20.25
CA LYS A 88 -19.90 2.32 -20.50
C LYS A 88 -18.62 2.94 -21.12
N LYS A 89 -17.50 2.23 -21.09
CA LYS A 89 -16.23 2.62 -21.73
C LYS A 89 -15.95 1.82 -23.00
N GLY A 90 -16.95 1.10 -23.52
CA GLY A 90 -16.88 0.38 -24.77
C GLY A 90 -16.12 -0.97 -24.72
N VAL A 91 -15.89 -1.53 -23.53
CA VAL A 91 -15.23 -2.84 -23.41
C VAL A 91 -16.18 -3.95 -23.86
N THR A 92 -15.75 -4.72 -24.88
CA THR A 92 -16.44 -5.93 -25.37
C THR A 92 -15.90 -7.19 -24.70
N PRO A 93 -16.60 -8.34 -24.79
CA PRO A 93 -16.09 -9.61 -24.28
C PRO A 93 -14.72 -10.00 -24.88
N GLU A 94 -14.51 -9.75 -26.16
CA GLU A 94 -13.26 -10.03 -26.87
C GLU A 94 -12.13 -9.14 -26.31
N MET A 95 -12.38 -7.85 -26.12
CA MET A 95 -11.41 -6.92 -25.52
C MET A 95 -11.07 -7.32 -24.10
N ALA A 96 -12.07 -7.68 -23.28
CA ALA A 96 -11.85 -8.16 -21.91
C ALA A 96 -10.97 -9.41 -21.88
N LYS A 97 -11.29 -10.39 -22.73
CA LYS A 97 -10.53 -11.65 -22.85
C LYS A 97 -9.08 -11.40 -23.26
N GLU A 98 -8.84 -10.56 -24.25
CA GLU A 98 -7.47 -10.25 -24.70
C GLU A 98 -6.69 -9.44 -23.65
N GLN A 99 -7.34 -8.52 -22.95
CA GLN A 99 -6.69 -7.75 -21.87
C GLN A 99 -6.26 -8.65 -20.71
N MET A 100 -7.12 -9.58 -20.30
CA MET A 100 -6.84 -10.53 -19.21
C MET A 100 -5.69 -11.50 -19.56
N LYS A 101 -5.55 -11.86 -20.84
CA LYS A 101 -4.43 -12.70 -21.31
C LYS A 101 -3.11 -11.94 -21.37
N LYS A 102 -3.19 -10.66 -21.77
CA LYS A 102 -2.00 -9.81 -21.93
C LYS A 102 -1.42 -9.38 -20.59
N ASP A 103 -2.26 -9.24 -19.59
CA ASP A 103 -1.87 -8.70 -18.28
C ASP A 103 -2.68 -9.40 -17.18
N TYR A 104 -2.01 -10.32 -16.48
CA TYR A 104 -2.62 -11.14 -15.42
C TYR A 104 -3.07 -10.32 -14.21
N MET A 105 -2.62 -9.07 -14.08
CA MET A 105 -3.11 -8.19 -13.03
C MET A 105 -4.59 -7.86 -13.18
N TYR A 106 -5.11 -7.76 -14.42
CA TYR A 106 -6.57 -7.66 -14.67
C TYR A 106 -7.30 -8.91 -14.18
N TYR A 107 -6.72 -10.08 -14.41
CA TYR A 107 -7.29 -11.35 -13.96
C TYR A 107 -7.35 -11.39 -12.43
N ALA A 108 -6.24 -11.04 -11.74
CA ALA A 108 -6.15 -10.98 -10.29
C ALA A 108 -7.20 -10.02 -9.68
N CYS A 109 -7.32 -8.81 -10.24
CA CYS A 109 -8.33 -7.85 -9.79
C CYS A 109 -9.76 -8.37 -9.97
N LEU A 110 -10.04 -9.13 -11.04
CA LEU A 110 -11.36 -9.73 -11.27
C LEU A 110 -11.64 -10.86 -10.29
N MET A 111 -10.65 -11.69 -9.94
CA MET A 111 -10.77 -12.69 -8.89
C MET A 111 -11.15 -12.03 -7.56
N CYS A 112 -10.45 -10.96 -7.17
CA CYS A 112 -10.80 -10.17 -5.99
C CYS A 112 -12.22 -9.61 -6.09
N LYS A 113 -12.58 -9.00 -7.23
CA LYS A 113 -13.91 -8.40 -7.45
C LYS A 113 -15.05 -9.40 -7.39
N CYS A 114 -14.79 -10.65 -7.77
CA CYS A 114 -15.78 -11.74 -7.75
C CYS A 114 -15.81 -12.51 -6.42
N GLY A 115 -14.93 -12.17 -5.46
CA GLY A 115 -14.86 -12.81 -4.15
C GLY A 115 -14.14 -14.17 -4.14
N ASP A 116 -13.36 -14.46 -5.18
CA ASP A 116 -12.55 -15.68 -5.26
C ASP A 116 -11.16 -15.50 -4.61
N ALA A 117 -10.79 -14.24 -4.31
CA ALA A 117 -9.60 -13.89 -3.57
C ALA A 117 -9.86 -12.64 -2.71
N ASP A 118 -9.07 -12.47 -1.65
CA ASP A 118 -9.19 -11.37 -0.69
C ASP A 118 -8.28 -10.19 -1.04
N GLY A 119 -7.26 -10.42 -1.85
CA GLY A 119 -6.31 -9.38 -2.28
C GLY A 119 -5.32 -9.88 -3.32
N ALA A 120 -4.50 -8.96 -3.82
CA ALA A 120 -3.46 -9.25 -4.80
C ALA A 120 -2.17 -8.47 -4.53
N VAL A 121 -1.03 -9.06 -4.88
CA VAL A 121 0.30 -8.43 -4.79
C VAL A 121 1.01 -8.60 -6.13
N SER A 122 1.50 -7.49 -6.70
CA SER A 122 2.19 -7.44 -8.00
C SER A 122 3.21 -6.30 -7.99
N GLY A 123 4.07 -6.18 -8.98
CA GLY A 123 5.03 -5.08 -9.15
C GLY A 123 6.48 -5.52 -9.19
N ALA A 124 6.78 -6.79 -8.95
CA ALA A 124 8.15 -7.30 -9.07
C ALA A 124 8.70 -7.14 -10.50
N CYS A 125 7.85 -7.31 -11.51
CA CYS A 125 8.19 -7.10 -12.93
C CYS A 125 7.28 -6.11 -13.67
N HIS A 126 6.31 -5.52 -13.00
CA HIS A 126 5.45 -4.46 -13.53
C HIS A 126 5.82 -3.08 -12.98
N SER A 127 5.44 -2.02 -13.69
CA SER A 127 5.51 -0.66 -13.12
C SER A 127 4.32 -0.42 -12.20
N THR A 128 4.50 0.47 -11.21
CA THR A 128 3.41 0.90 -10.31
C THR A 128 2.12 1.27 -11.06
N GLY A 129 2.24 1.99 -12.19
CA GLY A 129 1.09 2.32 -13.03
C GLY A 129 0.37 1.10 -13.64
N ASN A 130 1.10 0.02 -13.91
CA ASN A 130 0.51 -1.21 -14.45
C ASN A 130 -0.15 -2.06 -13.35
N THR A 131 0.28 -1.94 -12.10
CA THR A 131 -0.40 -2.55 -10.95
C THR A 131 -1.66 -1.76 -10.57
N ILE A 132 -1.57 -0.43 -10.49
CA ILE A 132 -2.67 0.42 -10.02
C ILE A 132 -3.79 0.56 -11.05
N ARG A 133 -3.48 0.64 -12.35
CA ARG A 133 -4.49 0.85 -13.41
C ARG A 133 -5.58 -0.23 -13.44
N PRO A 134 -5.28 -1.54 -13.42
CA PRO A 134 -6.31 -2.58 -13.32
C PRO A 134 -7.15 -2.45 -12.05
N ALA A 135 -6.51 -2.20 -10.90
CA ALA A 135 -7.19 -2.02 -9.63
C ALA A 135 -8.19 -0.85 -9.67
N LEU A 136 -7.78 0.33 -10.15
CA LEU A 136 -8.67 1.49 -10.30
C LEU A 136 -9.79 1.23 -11.30
N GLN A 137 -9.53 0.52 -12.37
CA GLN A 137 -10.53 0.24 -13.40
C GLN A 137 -11.61 -0.74 -12.96
N LEU A 138 -11.25 -1.73 -12.16
CA LEU A 138 -12.10 -2.87 -11.82
C LEU A 138 -12.60 -2.84 -10.36
N LEU A 139 -11.71 -2.52 -9.42
CA LEU A 139 -12.05 -2.46 -8.00
C LEU A 139 -12.56 -1.07 -7.60
N LYS A 140 -11.96 -0.01 -8.14
CA LYS A 140 -12.20 1.39 -7.79
C LYS A 140 -11.69 1.74 -6.38
N THR A 141 -11.88 2.98 -5.99
CA THR A 141 -11.64 3.46 -4.63
C THR A 141 -12.77 3.08 -3.68
N LYS A 142 -12.52 3.16 -2.38
CA LYS A 142 -13.57 3.09 -1.35
C LYS A 142 -14.61 4.20 -1.59
N PRO A 143 -15.88 4.02 -1.16
CA PRO A 143 -16.87 5.09 -1.21
C PRO A 143 -16.37 6.34 -0.49
N GLY A 144 -16.51 7.50 -1.14
CA GLY A 144 -16.07 8.79 -0.59
C GLY A 144 -14.57 9.09 -0.76
N ILE A 145 -13.77 8.17 -1.28
CA ILE A 145 -12.34 8.35 -1.55
C ILE A 145 -12.11 8.70 -3.02
N GLY A 146 -11.42 9.80 -3.26
CA GLY A 146 -11.15 10.33 -4.60
C GLY A 146 -9.90 9.75 -5.27
N SER A 147 -8.91 9.33 -4.48
CA SER A 147 -7.62 8.88 -4.98
C SER A 147 -7.03 7.68 -4.23
N VAL A 148 -6.05 7.05 -4.85
CA VAL A 148 -5.21 6.02 -4.23
C VAL A 148 -3.87 6.64 -3.90
N SER A 149 -3.30 6.30 -2.76
CA SER A 149 -1.94 6.68 -2.37
C SER A 149 -1.15 5.48 -1.89
N GLY A 150 0.16 5.65 -1.76
CA GLY A 150 1.05 4.59 -1.33
C GLY A 150 1.89 5.00 -0.12
N PHE A 151 1.90 4.15 0.91
CA PHE A 151 2.73 4.40 2.07
C PHE A 151 3.79 3.31 2.28
N PHE A 152 4.80 3.65 3.04
CA PHE A 152 5.72 2.71 3.65
C PHE A 152 5.51 2.70 5.16
N LEU A 153 5.42 1.50 5.73
CA LEU A 153 5.59 1.35 7.15
C LEU A 153 7.09 1.21 7.42
N MET A 154 7.62 2.17 8.18
CA MET A 154 9.03 2.27 8.51
C MET A 154 9.25 1.75 9.93
N GLU A 155 10.24 0.87 10.09
CA GLU A 155 10.72 0.38 11.40
C GLU A 155 12.17 0.84 11.58
N VAL A 156 12.36 1.92 12.35
CA VAL A 156 13.68 2.50 12.59
C VAL A 156 14.28 1.85 13.84
N PRO A 157 15.41 1.13 13.73
CA PRO A 157 16.02 0.47 14.88
C PRO A 157 16.55 1.48 15.90
N ASP A 158 16.51 1.11 17.16
CA ASP A 158 17.02 1.90 18.28
C ASP A 158 16.48 3.36 18.33
N CYS A 159 15.23 3.57 17.91
CA CYS A 159 14.58 4.88 17.82
C CYS A 159 13.41 4.98 18.80
N GLU A 160 13.45 6.00 19.67
CA GLU A 160 12.38 6.29 20.64
C GLU A 160 11.28 7.20 20.06
N LEU A 161 11.51 7.79 18.86
CA LEU A 161 10.56 8.69 18.21
C LEU A 161 9.40 7.90 17.56
N GLY A 162 8.31 8.59 17.29
CA GLY A 162 7.12 7.99 16.71
C GLY A 162 6.46 7.00 17.66
N GLU A 163 6.11 5.81 17.19
CA GLU A 163 5.65 4.70 18.02
C GLU A 163 6.81 3.71 18.23
N ASN A 164 7.79 4.12 19.07
CA ASN A 164 9.01 3.34 19.31
C ASN A 164 9.73 2.95 18.03
N GLY A 165 9.95 3.90 17.13
CA GLY A 165 10.60 3.69 15.84
C GLY A 165 9.67 3.28 14.70
N LEU A 166 8.38 3.02 14.97
CA LEU A 166 7.40 2.74 13.93
C LEU A 166 6.77 4.03 13.41
N PHE A 167 6.68 4.11 12.08
CA PHE A 167 6.10 5.25 11.36
C PHE A 167 5.36 4.80 10.11
N VAL A 168 4.35 5.57 9.70
CA VAL A 168 3.86 5.58 8.33
C VAL A 168 4.40 6.82 7.61
N PHE A 169 4.99 6.62 6.43
CA PHE A 169 5.43 7.66 5.51
C PHE A 169 4.57 7.63 4.25
N ALA A 170 3.86 8.71 3.91
CA ALA A 170 2.95 8.82 2.77
C ALA A 170 2.87 10.25 2.18
N ASP A 171 2.58 10.46 0.88
CA ASP A 171 2.66 9.48 -0.20
C ASP A 171 4.11 9.31 -0.65
N CYS A 172 4.53 8.07 -0.83
CA CYS A 172 5.90 7.79 -1.22
C CYS A 172 6.02 7.07 -2.59
N ALA A 173 4.88 6.77 -3.26
CA ALA A 173 4.90 5.86 -4.39
C ALA A 173 3.95 6.19 -5.56
N VAL A 174 2.89 6.97 -5.37
CA VAL A 174 1.76 7.00 -6.32
C VAL A 174 1.50 8.37 -6.94
N ASN A 175 1.39 9.44 -6.14
CA ASN A 175 0.89 10.73 -6.60
C ASN A 175 2.02 11.76 -6.81
N PRO A 176 2.46 12.00 -8.06
CA PRO A 176 3.46 13.04 -8.32
C PRO A 176 2.92 14.44 -8.06
N ASP A 177 1.66 14.69 -8.42
CA ASP A 177 0.99 15.95 -8.22
C ASP A 177 -0.09 15.83 -7.16
N VAL A 178 0.02 16.62 -6.12
CA VAL A 178 -0.94 16.70 -5.02
C VAL A 178 -1.41 18.14 -4.83
N ASP A 179 -2.68 18.28 -4.46
CA ASP A 179 -3.30 19.51 -3.98
C ASP A 179 -3.71 19.36 -2.51
N SER A 180 -4.27 20.41 -1.94
CA SER A 180 -4.65 20.43 -0.53
C SER A 180 -5.74 19.40 -0.18
N ASP A 181 -6.72 19.19 -1.06
CA ASP A 181 -7.77 18.18 -0.85
C ASP A 181 -7.19 16.76 -0.84
N LYS A 182 -6.32 16.45 -1.79
CA LYS A 182 -5.67 15.15 -1.87
C LYS A 182 -4.72 14.90 -0.69
N LEU A 183 -3.96 15.91 -0.26
CA LEU A 183 -3.11 15.78 0.92
C LEU A 183 -3.93 15.51 2.19
N ALA A 184 -5.07 16.17 2.37
CA ALA A 184 -5.98 15.91 3.49
C ALA A 184 -6.54 14.48 3.46
N GLU A 185 -6.88 13.97 2.27
CA GLU A 185 -7.33 12.58 2.08
C GLU A 185 -6.20 11.58 2.37
N ILE A 186 -4.99 11.84 1.89
CA ILE A 186 -3.79 11.02 2.20
C ILE A 186 -3.54 10.97 3.71
N ALA A 187 -3.68 12.10 4.41
CA ALA A 187 -3.50 12.17 5.86
C ALA A 187 -4.49 11.25 6.61
N MET A 188 -5.77 11.31 6.23
CA MET A 188 -6.82 10.47 6.81
C MET A 188 -6.54 8.98 6.55
N LEU A 189 -6.29 8.59 5.29
CA LEU A 189 -6.01 7.21 4.91
C LEU A 189 -4.74 6.66 5.59
N SER A 190 -3.72 7.50 5.76
CA SER A 190 -2.47 7.12 6.42
C SER A 190 -2.65 6.90 7.93
N ALA A 191 -3.53 7.68 8.56
CA ALA A 191 -3.91 7.48 9.95
C ALA A 191 -4.65 6.15 10.14
N GLU A 192 -5.66 5.87 9.30
CA GLU A 192 -6.38 4.59 9.32
C GLU A 192 -5.40 3.41 9.12
N SER A 193 -4.46 3.55 8.17
CA SER A 193 -3.47 2.53 7.89
C SER A 193 -2.54 2.30 9.09
N PHE A 194 -2.01 3.38 9.69
CA PHE A 194 -1.16 3.29 10.88
C PHE A 194 -1.89 2.56 12.03
N GLU A 195 -3.11 2.99 12.35
CA GLU A 195 -3.90 2.38 13.43
C GLU A 195 -4.23 0.90 13.13
N ALA A 196 -4.57 0.58 11.89
CA ALA A 196 -4.88 -0.79 11.48
C ALA A 196 -3.70 -1.76 11.62
N PHE A 197 -2.48 -1.29 11.32
CA PHE A 197 -1.29 -2.12 11.41
C PHE A 197 -0.68 -2.17 12.79
N THR A 198 -0.63 -1.05 13.53
CA THR A 198 0.08 -0.96 14.81
C THR A 198 -0.84 -1.14 16.03
N GLY A 199 -2.14 -0.87 15.88
CA GLY A 199 -3.07 -0.79 17.00
C GLY A 199 -2.93 0.49 17.85
N ALA A 200 -1.91 1.31 17.58
CA ALA A 200 -1.67 2.58 18.28
C ALA A 200 -2.42 3.74 17.61
N LYS A 201 -2.68 4.81 18.37
CA LYS A 201 -3.32 6.00 17.81
C LYS A 201 -2.39 6.78 16.89
N SER A 202 -2.88 7.13 15.73
CA SER A 202 -2.15 7.95 14.76
C SER A 202 -2.07 9.41 15.21
N LYS A 203 -0.90 10.02 14.99
CA LYS A 203 -0.61 11.44 15.15
C LYS A 203 0.03 11.92 13.86
N VAL A 204 -0.78 12.54 13.01
CA VAL A 204 -0.39 12.88 11.63
C VAL A 204 0.27 14.25 11.58
N ALA A 205 1.53 14.30 11.16
CA ALA A 205 2.19 15.54 10.80
C ALA A 205 2.18 15.77 9.29
N MET A 206 1.61 16.87 8.84
CA MET A 206 1.68 17.31 7.44
C MET A 206 2.95 18.13 7.25
N LEU A 207 3.91 17.55 6.52
CA LEU A 207 5.28 18.05 6.46
C LEU A 207 5.47 19.18 5.47
N SER A 208 6.35 20.11 5.85
CA SER A 208 6.81 21.23 5.03
C SER A 208 8.23 21.65 5.42
N PHE A 209 8.82 22.54 4.67
CA PHE A 209 10.02 23.28 5.11
C PHE A 209 9.70 24.46 6.03
N SER A 210 8.41 24.68 6.36
CA SER A 210 7.89 25.71 7.26
C SER A 210 7.21 25.06 8.46
N SER A 211 7.17 25.73 9.61
CA SER A 211 6.32 25.42 10.76
C SER A 211 5.51 26.65 11.11
N TYR A 212 4.18 26.52 11.09
CA TYR A 212 3.21 27.57 11.48
C TYR A 212 3.50 28.93 10.85
N GLY A 213 3.71 28.95 9.51
CA GLY A 213 3.91 30.18 8.74
C GLY A 213 5.30 30.79 8.89
N SER A 214 6.32 30.03 9.34
CA SER A 214 7.71 30.52 9.42
C SER A 214 8.30 30.89 8.06
N ALA A 215 7.73 30.36 6.96
CA ALA A 215 8.05 30.73 5.59
C ALA A 215 6.77 31.03 4.79
N LYS A 216 6.89 31.88 3.74
CA LYS A 216 5.79 32.22 2.82
C LYS A 216 6.10 31.66 1.43
N HIS A 217 5.30 30.69 0.99
CA HIS A 217 5.44 30.07 -0.32
C HIS A 217 4.16 29.28 -0.66
N ASP A 218 3.80 29.14 -1.93
CA ASP A 218 2.58 28.43 -2.37
C ASP A 218 2.55 26.98 -1.86
N ARG A 219 3.69 26.28 -1.83
CA ARG A 219 3.78 24.94 -1.26
C ARG A 219 3.50 24.88 0.25
N VAL A 220 3.83 25.93 0.98
CA VAL A 220 3.51 26.07 2.42
C VAL A 220 2.01 26.27 2.58
N THR A 221 1.44 27.19 1.81
CA THR A 221 0.00 27.45 1.80
C THR A 221 -0.79 26.20 1.47
N MET A 222 -0.36 25.43 0.47
CA MET A 222 -0.99 24.16 0.09
C MET A 222 -1.08 23.18 1.26
N VAL A 223 -0.01 23.03 2.03
CA VAL A 223 0.00 22.12 3.19
C VAL A 223 -0.86 22.67 4.34
N ALA A 224 -0.76 23.97 4.63
CA ALA A 224 -1.57 24.63 5.65
C ALA A 224 -3.09 24.54 5.34
N ASP A 225 -3.46 24.72 4.07
CA ASP A 225 -4.85 24.55 3.64
C ASP A 225 -5.31 23.10 3.72
N ALA A 226 -4.42 22.14 3.43
CA ALA A 226 -4.72 20.72 3.59
C ALA A 226 -5.02 20.36 5.06
N VAL A 227 -4.33 20.94 6.03
CA VAL A 227 -4.63 20.76 7.46
C VAL A 227 -6.02 21.30 7.81
N LYS A 228 -6.39 22.49 7.32
CA LYS A 228 -7.74 23.06 7.53
C LYS A 228 -8.81 22.13 6.95
N ILE A 229 -8.62 21.67 5.71
CA ILE A 229 -9.54 20.73 5.04
C ILE A 229 -9.65 19.42 5.84
N ALA A 230 -8.53 18.91 6.37
CA ALA A 230 -8.53 17.70 7.18
C ALA A 230 -9.33 17.88 8.48
N HIS A 231 -9.18 19.00 9.19
CA HIS A 231 -9.97 19.32 10.38
C HIS A 231 -11.47 19.45 10.07
N GLU A 232 -11.83 20.03 8.91
CA GLU A 232 -13.23 20.21 8.50
C GLU A 232 -13.87 18.88 8.08
N LYS A 233 -13.18 18.09 7.26
CA LYS A 233 -13.72 16.85 6.69
C LYS A 233 -13.61 15.64 7.62
N TYR A 234 -12.58 15.61 8.47
CA TYR A 234 -12.22 14.48 9.32
C TYR A 234 -11.97 14.95 10.77
N PRO A 235 -13.00 15.43 11.50
CA PRO A 235 -12.83 16.08 12.81
C PRO A 235 -12.23 15.17 13.90
N GLU A 236 -12.32 13.84 13.74
CA GLU A 236 -11.71 12.87 14.66
C GLU A 236 -10.22 12.61 14.38
N LEU A 237 -9.69 13.12 13.25
CA LEU A 237 -8.31 12.91 12.87
C LEU A 237 -7.38 13.77 13.73
N THR A 238 -6.41 13.14 14.38
CA THR A 238 -5.35 13.86 15.09
C THR A 238 -4.27 14.26 14.07
N VAL A 239 -4.43 15.44 13.47
CA VAL A 239 -3.56 15.98 12.42
C VAL A 239 -3.15 17.40 12.74
N ASP A 240 -1.92 17.77 12.36
CA ASP A 240 -1.44 19.14 12.49
C ASP A 240 -0.35 19.46 11.44
N GLY A 241 -0.08 20.74 11.23
CA GLY A 241 0.87 21.29 10.25
C GLY A 241 0.46 22.69 9.80
N GLU A 242 1.23 23.31 8.92
CA GLU A 242 2.42 22.64 8.35
C GLU A 242 3.54 22.59 9.40
N LEU A 243 4.28 21.49 9.41
CA LEU A 243 5.39 21.26 10.33
C LEU A 243 6.68 20.88 9.60
N GLN A 244 7.80 21.42 10.02
CA GLN A 244 9.10 20.88 9.68
C GLN A 244 9.30 19.53 10.37
N LEU A 245 10.09 18.64 9.76
CA LEU A 245 10.29 17.27 10.27
C LEU A 245 10.84 17.25 11.70
N ASP A 246 11.80 18.13 12.02
CA ASP A 246 12.37 18.24 13.37
C ASP A 246 11.31 18.67 14.40
N ALA A 247 10.44 19.63 14.05
CA ALA A 247 9.33 20.04 14.90
C ALA A 247 8.27 18.93 15.04
N ALA A 248 8.03 18.15 14.01
CA ALA A 248 7.07 17.03 14.05
C ALA A 248 7.52 15.91 15.00
N LEU A 249 8.84 15.64 15.07
CA LEU A 249 9.37 14.45 15.75
C LEU A 249 10.04 14.74 17.10
N VAL A 250 10.74 15.88 17.25
CA VAL A 250 11.61 16.15 18.41
C VAL A 250 10.89 17.05 19.43
N PRO A 251 10.59 16.55 20.65
CA PRO A 251 9.80 17.30 21.63
C PRO A 251 10.38 18.69 22.00
N GLU A 252 11.70 18.81 22.09
CA GLU A 252 12.37 20.09 22.40
C GLU A 252 12.20 21.10 21.27
N VAL A 253 12.25 20.66 20.01
CA VAL A 253 12.02 21.50 18.85
C VAL A 253 10.55 21.89 18.73
N ALA A 254 9.64 20.96 19.01
CA ALA A 254 8.21 21.21 19.03
C ALA A 254 7.84 22.34 20.01
N LYS A 255 8.38 22.32 21.23
CA LYS A 255 8.17 23.38 22.24
C LYS A 255 8.57 24.78 21.74
N LEU A 256 9.57 24.87 20.86
CA LEU A 256 10.04 26.13 20.31
C LEU A 256 9.26 26.59 19.08
N LYS A 257 8.92 25.65 18.19
CA LYS A 257 8.35 25.97 16.87
C LYS A 257 6.84 25.84 16.81
N ALA A 258 6.24 24.95 17.62
CA ALA A 258 4.82 24.64 17.60
C ALA A 258 4.30 24.26 19.01
N PRO A 259 4.40 25.18 20.02
CA PRO A 259 4.12 24.86 21.42
C PRO A 259 2.66 24.43 21.68
N ASP A 260 1.72 24.88 20.86
CA ASP A 260 0.29 24.58 21.02
C ASP A 260 -0.16 23.37 20.21
N SER A 261 0.74 22.71 19.48
CA SER A 261 0.43 21.54 18.65
C SER A 261 0.17 20.30 19.51
N LYS A 262 -0.87 19.55 19.14
CA LYS A 262 -1.16 18.23 19.74
C LYS A 262 -0.40 17.09 19.06
N VAL A 263 0.33 17.37 17.97
CA VAL A 263 1.04 16.40 17.13
C VAL A 263 2.54 16.63 17.17
N ALA A 264 3.00 17.89 17.16
CA ALA A 264 4.42 18.20 17.14
C ALA A 264 5.18 17.55 18.30
N GLY A 265 6.36 17.02 18.02
CA GLY A 265 7.22 16.32 18.97
C GLY A 265 6.82 14.87 19.27
N GLN A 266 5.75 14.36 18.65
CA GLN A 266 5.25 13.00 18.88
C GLN A 266 4.56 12.37 17.67
N ALA A 267 4.79 12.92 16.45
CA ALA A 267 4.20 12.39 15.24
C ALA A 267 4.71 10.98 14.94
N ASN A 268 3.80 10.11 14.51
CA ASN A 268 4.10 8.74 14.07
C ASN A 268 3.60 8.46 12.64
N THR A 269 2.87 9.40 12.05
CA THR A 269 2.40 9.36 10.67
C THR A 269 2.84 10.64 9.97
N LEU A 270 3.69 10.49 8.96
CA LEU A 270 4.33 11.61 8.26
C LEU A 270 3.79 11.70 6.84
N VAL A 271 3.07 12.79 6.54
CA VAL A 271 2.54 13.07 5.20
C VAL A 271 3.43 14.09 4.50
N PHE A 272 4.02 13.66 3.40
CA PHE A 272 4.98 14.46 2.63
C PHE A 272 4.26 15.37 1.63
N PRO A 273 4.79 16.58 1.38
CA PRO A 273 4.14 17.56 0.50
C PRO A 273 4.24 17.24 -1.00
N SER A 274 5.03 16.25 -1.36
CA SER A 274 5.19 15.78 -2.75
C SER A 274 5.77 14.36 -2.79
N LEU A 275 5.58 13.69 -3.92
CA LEU A 275 6.14 12.34 -4.14
C LEU A 275 7.67 12.32 -4.03
N GLU A 276 8.36 13.34 -4.55
CA GLU A 276 9.81 13.41 -4.46
C GLU A 276 10.28 13.44 -3.02
N ALA A 277 9.65 14.26 -2.17
CA ALA A 277 10.02 14.37 -0.77
C ALA A 277 9.79 13.02 -0.04
N GLY A 278 8.64 12.39 -0.24
CA GLY A 278 8.32 11.09 0.36
C GLY A 278 9.23 9.96 -0.14
N ASN A 279 9.41 9.87 -1.47
CA ASN A 279 10.23 8.82 -2.08
C ASN A 279 11.72 8.92 -1.72
N ILE A 280 12.27 10.14 -1.68
CA ILE A 280 13.64 10.38 -1.23
C ILE A 280 13.74 10.13 0.28
N GLY A 281 12.78 10.64 1.04
CA GLY A 281 12.75 10.54 2.52
C GLY A 281 12.79 9.12 3.02
N TYR A 282 11.88 8.25 2.56
CA TYR A 282 11.86 6.87 3.05
C TYR A 282 13.15 6.11 2.68
N LYS A 283 13.71 6.35 1.47
CA LYS A 283 14.95 5.69 1.05
C LYS A 283 16.16 6.15 1.87
N LEU A 284 16.21 7.44 2.22
CA LEU A 284 17.27 7.96 3.10
C LEU A 284 17.23 7.26 4.45
N VAL A 285 16.05 7.17 5.07
CA VAL A 285 15.88 6.49 6.36
C VAL A 285 16.20 5.00 6.23
N GLN A 286 15.67 4.33 5.22
CA GLN A 286 15.94 2.91 4.97
C GLN A 286 17.44 2.62 4.86
N ARG A 287 18.17 3.42 4.08
CA ARG A 287 19.58 3.14 3.78
C ARG A 287 20.54 3.62 4.86
N LEU A 288 20.31 4.81 5.42
CA LEU A 288 21.22 5.43 6.39
C LEU A 288 20.97 4.93 7.81
N ALA A 289 19.70 4.77 8.21
CA ALA A 289 19.34 4.25 9.53
C ALA A 289 19.17 2.72 9.56
N LYS A 290 19.37 2.02 8.43
CA LYS A 290 19.13 0.56 8.30
C LYS A 290 17.72 0.17 8.71
N ALA A 291 16.76 1.07 8.47
CA ALA A 291 15.38 0.85 8.81
C ALA A 291 14.71 -0.21 7.93
N GLY A 292 13.81 -0.99 8.50
CA GLY A 292 12.82 -1.73 7.74
C GLY A 292 11.93 -0.74 7.00
N ALA A 293 11.63 -1.03 5.72
CA ALA A 293 10.73 -0.23 4.90
C ALA A 293 9.78 -1.18 4.18
N TYR A 294 8.61 -1.38 4.76
CA TYR A 294 7.62 -2.33 4.26
C TYR A 294 6.60 -1.61 3.40
N GLY A 295 6.59 -1.94 2.10
CA GLY A 295 5.75 -1.28 1.11
C GLY A 295 6.34 -1.30 -0.32
N PRO A 296 5.75 -0.51 -1.25
CA PRO A 296 4.63 0.39 -0.98
C PRO A 296 3.31 -0.37 -0.77
N VAL A 297 2.60 -0.02 0.28
CA VAL A 297 1.27 -0.52 0.55
C VAL A 297 0.27 0.51 0.05
N LEU A 298 -0.68 0.08 -0.78
CA LEU A 298 -1.70 0.96 -1.35
C LEU A 298 -2.87 1.15 -0.39
N GLN A 299 -3.36 2.37 -0.32
CA GLN A 299 -4.52 2.76 0.47
C GLN A 299 -5.54 3.52 -0.38
N GLY A 300 -6.80 3.47 0.03
CA GLY A 300 -7.90 4.10 -0.71
C GLY A 300 -8.61 3.18 -1.71
N LEU A 301 -8.06 2.02 -2.08
CA LEU A 301 -8.76 1.02 -2.91
C LEU A 301 -9.88 0.33 -2.13
N SER A 302 -10.94 -0.07 -2.84
CA SER A 302 -12.06 -0.81 -2.22
C SER A 302 -11.71 -2.23 -1.77
N MET A 303 -10.63 -2.79 -2.30
CA MET A 303 -10.08 -4.09 -1.93
C MET A 303 -8.56 -4.02 -1.88
N PRO A 304 -7.88 -4.84 -1.05
CA PRO A 304 -6.44 -4.83 -0.93
C PRO A 304 -5.75 -5.27 -2.22
N VAL A 305 -5.03 -4.35 -2.83
CA VAL A 305 -4.11 -4.61 -3.93
C VAL A 305 -2.85 -3.81 -3.64
N ASN A 306 -1.71 -4.47 -3.61
CA ASN A 306 -0.45 -3.82 -3.27
C ASN A 306 0.59 -3.98 -4.37
N ASP A 307 1.46 -2.97 -4.45
CA ASP A 307 2.54 -2.88 -5.41
C ASP A 307 3.87 -3.31 -4.76
N LEU A 308 4.84 -3.65 -5.58
CA LEU A 308 6.19 -3.97 -5.19
C LEU A 308 7.18 -3.07 -5.93
N SER A 309 8.34 -2.86 -5.35
CA SER A 309 9.46 -2.32 -6.13
C SER A 309 10.00 -3.39 -7.07
N ARG A 310 10.34 -3.02 -8.31
CA ARG A 310 11.05 -3.92 -9.24
C ARG A 310 12.39 -4.42 -8.70
N GLY A 311 12.96 -3.70 -7.75
CA GLY A 311 14.17 -4.10 -7.03
C GLY A 311 13.90 -4.84 -5.71
N CYS A 312 12.69 -5.37 -5.48
CA CYS A 312 12.36 -6.13 -4.29
C CYS A 312 13.08 -7.49 -4.27
N PHE A 313 13.24 -8.03 -3.07
CA PHE A 313 13.63 -9.40 -2.81
C PHE A 313 12.40 -10.27 -2.50
N ALA A 314 12.57 -11.58 -2.44
CA ALA A 314 11.48 -12.49 -2.07
C ALA A 314 10.90 -12.18 -0.68
N GLU A 315 11.73 -11.77 0.27
CA GLU A 315 11.33 -11.34 1.61
C GLU A 315 10.37 -10.13 1.58
N ASP A 316 10.60 -9.19 0.66
CA ASP A 316 9.70 -8.03 0.51
C ASP A 316 8.31 -8.49 0.02
N ILE A 317 8.27 -9.46 -0.90
CA ILE A 317 7.01 -10.06 -1.37
C ILE A 317 6.28 -10.75 -0.21
N VAL A 318 6.98 -11.53 0.60
CA VAL A 318 6.42 -12.18 1.80
C VAL A 318 5.82 -11.14 2.75
N GLY A 319 6.56 -10.07 3.01
CA GLY A 319 6.10 -8.96 3.87
C GLY A 319 4.85 -8.27 3.34
N VAL A 320 4.85 -7.92 2.05
CA VAL A 320 3.70 -7.25 1.42
C VAL A 320 2.48 -8.18 1.33
N VAL A 321 2.67 -9.49 1.11
CA VAL A 321 1.57 -10.48 1.18
C VAL A 321 0.98 -10.54 2.58
N ALA A 322 1.81 -10.56 3.63
CA ALA A 322 1.34 -10.55 5.01
C ALA A 322 0.55 -9.26 5.31
N MET A 323 1.05 -8.10 4.89
CA MET A 323 0.33 -6.83 5.02
C MET A 323 -0.98 -6.82 4.24
N THR A 324 -1.01 -7.36 3.03
CA THR A 324 -2.22 -7.47 2.21
C THR A 324 -3.28 -8.35 2.90
N ALA A 325 -2.84 -9.45 3.51
CA ALA A 325 -3.73 -10.32 4.30
C ALA A 325 -4.32 -9.57 5.51
N VAL A 326 -3.50 -8.80 6.24
CA VAL A 326 -3.97 -7.98 7.37
C VAL A 326 -4.92 -6.86 6.91
N GLN A 327 -4.66 -6.22 5.75
CA GLN A 327 -5.63 -5.28 5.16
C GLN A 327 -6.98 -5.97 4.86
N ALA A 328 -6.94 -7.17 4.30
CA ALA A 328 -8.15 -7.94 3.97
C ALA A 328 -8.93 -8.35 5.23
N GLN A 329 -8.26 -8.66 6.34
CA GLN A 329 -8.89 -8.95 7.64
C GLN A 329 -9.66 -7.73 8.20
N ASN A 330 -9.23 -6.52 7.85
CA ASN A 330 -9.82 -5.25 8.29
C ASN A 330 -10.84 -4.69 7.27
N ALA A 331 -10.91 -5.24 6.06
CA ALA A 331 -11.88 -4.82 5.04
C ALA A 331 -13.29 -5.27 5.47
N GLY A 332 -14.16 -4.30 5.77
CA GLY A 332 -15.56 -4.54 6.17
C GLY A 332 -15.84 -4.41 7.67
N LYS A 333 -14.85 -3.93 8.44
CA LYS A 333 -15.06 -3.52 9.84
C LYS A 333 -15.43 -2.04 9.94
#